data_9ee55da9a2cd19b3336cd413edb84e51
#
_entry.id   9ee55da9a2cd19b3336cd413edb84e51
#
_cell.length_a   1.000
_cell.length_b   1.000
_cell.length_c   1.000
_cell.angle_alpha   90.00
_cell.angle_beta   90.00
_cell.angle_gamma   90.00
#
_symmetry.space_group_name_H-M   'P 1'
#
loop_
_entity.id
_entity.type
_entity.pdbx_description
1 polymer ?
#
loop_
_entity_poly.entity_id
_entity_poly.type
_entity_poly.pdbx_seq_one_letter_code
_entity_poly.pdbx_strand_id
1 'polypeptide(L)'
;MNVKQVAINLISQVDRGAYSNIALNETFKTLNVNSKEKAFITEIFYGVIRNKKFLDYIIEKNTKEIKKEWIRNLLRISIYQITFMDSDDKGVVWEGTELAKKKYGIPISKFINGTLRNYLRNKDLELKKLYDEKNYEVLYSIPKWFYDILEKQYGDNNLKQAITSLKKIPYLSVRVNKLKYSEEEFEEFLKERDIQIIKKIDTVYYVNSGLIINSEEFKTGKIIAQDASSYLAAKNLDAMPNELVLDICAAPGGKTAVLAENMKNMGEIIAIDIHQHKIKLIDTNMKKLRIDIVKAIVMDARNVNKQGRKFDKILVDVPCSGYGVIRKKPEILYSKNRENVEELAKLQLEILNSAADILKDGGELIYSTCTITDEENTNNIKKFLEERKEFKVEKLYIPKNVLGDYDSLGGFCINYKEEIMDNFYIIKLKKGEKC
;
A
#
# COMPACT_ATOMS: atom_id res chain seq x y z
N MET A 1 -30.61 5.32 1.90
CA MET A 1 -29.78 4.61 0.91
C MET A 1 -29.37 3.28 1.53
N ASN A 2 -29.24 2.17 0.78
CA ASN A 2 -28.83 0.88 1.36
C ASN A 2 -27.30 0.75 1.30
N VAL A 3 -26.66 0.66 2.45
CA VAL A 3 -25.18 0.60 2.60
C VAL A 3 -24.57 -0.63 1.90
N LYS A 4 -25.26 -1.78 1.88
CA LYS A 4 -24.81 -2.97 1.13
C LYS A 4 -24.82 -2.75 -0.38
N GLN A 5 -25.79 -1.99 -0.91
CA GLN A 5 -25.81 -1.64 -2.33
C GLN A 5 -24.59 -0.78 -2.71
N VAL A 6 -24.18 0.14 -1.84
CA VAL A 6 -22.96 0.94 -2.04
C VAL A 6 -21.72 0.04 -2.07
N ALA A 7 -21.61 -0.88 -1.09
CA ALA A 7 -20.49 -1.83 -1.05
C ALA A 7 -20.45 -2.74 -2.29
N ILE A 8 -21.61 -3.24 -2.77
CA ILE A 8 -21.68 -4.02 -4.02
C ILE A 8 -21.10 -3.23 -5.20
N ASN A 9 -21.50 -1.96 -5.34
CA ASN A 9 -21.04 -1.11 -6.43
C ASN A 9 -19.53 -0.85 -6.35
N LEU A 10 -19.00 -0.63 -5.15
CA LEU A 10 -17.57 -0.43 -4.92
C LEU A 10 -16.75 -1.69 -5.26
N ILE A 11 -17.20 -2.87 -4.81
CA ILE A 11 -16.55 -4.14 -5.14
C ILE A 11 -16.54 -4.36 -6.66
N SER A 12 -17.67 -4.04 -7.35
CA SER A 12 -17.75 -4.13 -8.81
C SER A 12 -16.76 -3.21 -9.51
N GLN A 13 -16.51 -2.00 -9.00
CA GLN A 13 -15.51 -1.09 -9.57
C GLN A 13 -14.10 -1.68 -9.44
N VAL A 14 -13.76 -2.27 -8.29
CA VAL A 14 -12.46 -2.90 -8.07
C VAL A 14 -12.30 -4.17 -8.91
N ASP A 15 -13.35 -4.99 -9.05
CA ASP A 15 -13.34 -6.15 -9.94
C ASP A 15 -13.08 -5.78 -11.41
N ARG A 16 -13.38 -4.52 -11.81
CA ARG A 16 -13.09 -3.94 -13.12
C ARG A 16 -11.76 -3.18 -13.21
N GLY A 17 -10.92 -3.25 -12.17
CA GLY A 17 -9.58 -2.69 -12.16
C GLY A 17 -9.42 -1.33 -11.48
N ALA A 18 -10.46 -0.79 -10.81
CA ALA A 18 -10.29 0.43 -10.03
C ALA A 18 -9.46 0.16 -8.76
N TYR A 19 -8.65 1.14 -8.35
CA TYR A 19 -7.96 1.09 -7.07
C TYR A 19 -8.95 1.29 -5.91
N SER A 20 -8.90 0.41 -4.91
CA SER A 20 -9.87 0.38 -3.80
C SER A 20 -9.95 1.70 -3.04
N ASN A 21 -8.81 2.29 -2.71
CA ASN A 21 -8.76 3.56 -1.99
C ASN A 21 -9.32 4.74 -2.80
N ILE A 22 -9.12 4.75 -4.12
CA ILE A 22 -9.66 5.79 -5.01
C ILE A 22 -11.19 5.62 -5.12
N ALA A 23 -11.67 4.43 -5.42
CA ALA A 23 -13.09 4.12 -5.55
C ALA A 23 -13.87 4.49 -4.27
N LEU A 24 -13.32 4.14 -3.09
CA LEU A 24 -13.96 4.46 -1.81
C LEU A 24 -14.02 5.96 -1.55
N ASN A 25 -12.91 6.68 -1.76
CA ASN A 25 -12.84 8.12 -1.54
C ASN A 25 -13.77 8.89 -2.46
N GLU A 26 -13.80 8.58 -3.76
CA GLU A 26 -14.71 9.22 -4.72
C GLU A 26 -16.18 8.96 -4.36
N THR A 27 -16.49 7.73 -3.96
CA THR A 27 -17.85 7.39 -3.51
C THR A 27 -18.25 8.22 -2.28
N PHE A 28 -17.37 8.38 -1.28
CA PHE A 28 -17.69 9.15 -0.08
C PHE A 28 -17.74 10.67 -0.28
N LYS A 29 -17.15 11.21 -1.35
CA LYS A 29 -17.34 12.63 -1.72
C LYS A 29 -18.76 12.93 -2.22
N THR A 30 -19.39 11.96 -2.88
CA THR A 30 -20.71 12.13 -3.52
C THR A 30 -21.87 11.66 -2.65
N LEU A 31 -21.61 10.84 -1.64
CA LEU A 31 -22.62 10.25 -0.78
C LEU A 31 -22.78 11.01 0.54
N ASN A 32 -24.02 11.33 0.86
CA ASN A 32 -24.36 11.85 2.18
C ASN A 32 -24.65 10.67 3.13
N VAL A 33 -23.61 10.17 3.80
CA VAL A 33 -23.64 9.07 4.77
C VAL A 33 -22.97 9.50 6.07
N ASN A 34 -23.51 9.05 7.20
CA ASN A 34 -22.95 9.35 8.51
C ASN A 34 -21.66 8.53 8.78
N SER A 35 -20.96 8.85 9.87
CA SER A 35 -19.67 8.20 10.20
C SER A 35 -19.80 6.68 10.44
N LYS A 36 -20.89 6.21 11.05
CA LYS A 36 -21.13 4.78 11.30
C LYS A 36 -21.35 4.02 9.98
N GLU A 37 -22.13 4.60 9.07
CA GLU A 37 -22.35 4.04 7.74
C GLU A 37 -21.06 3.99 6.92
N LYS A 38 -20.23 5.05 6.98
CA LYS A 38 -18.90 5.05 6.33
C LYS A 38 -18.01 3.93 6.87
N ALA A 39 -17.94 3.77 8.18
CA ALA A 39 -17.17 2.71 8.82
C ALA A 39 -17.65 1.32 8.38
N PHE A 40 -18.96 1.10 8.35
CA PHE A 40 -19.55 -0.17 7.95
C PHE A 40 -19.33 -0.49 6.46
N ILE A 41 -19.51 0.50 5.57
CA ILE A 41 -19.20 0.33 4.14
C ILE A 41 -17.72 -0.01 3.95
N THR A 42 -16.82 0.70 4.65
CA THR A 42 -15.38 0.49 4.57
C THR A 42 -14.99 -0.91 5.03
N GLU A 43 -15.54 -1.37 6.16
CA GLU A 43 -15.29 -2.69 6.70
C GLU A 43 -15.71 -3.81 5.73
N ILE A 44 -16.95 -3.76 5.25
CA ILE A 44 -17.46 -4.76 4.29
C ILE A 44 -16.66 -4.73 2.99
N PHE A 45 -16.39 -3.54 2.47
CA PHE A 45 -15.70 -3.36 1.20
C PHE A 45 -14.29 -3.95 1.24
N TYR A 46 -13.47 -3.51 2.17
CA TYR A 46 -12.10 -4.04 2.30
C TYR A 46 -12.08 -5.49 2.78
N GLY A 47 -13.00 -5.86 3.65
CA GLY A 47 -13.13 -7.23 4.15
C GLY A 47 -13.43 -8.22 3.03
N VAL A 48 -14.34 -7.89 2.13
CA VAL A 48 -14.63 -8.71 0.95
C VAL A 48 -13.42 -8.81 0.03
N ILE A 49 -12.74 -7.70 -0.27
CA ILE A 49 -11.56 -7.75 -1.15
C ILE A 49 -10.43 -8.57 -0.53
N ARG A 50 -10.12 -8.40 0.77
CA ARG A 50 -9.08 -9.18 1.47
C ARG A 50 -9.37 -10.68 1.51
N ASN A 51 -10.64 -11.08 1.47
CA ASN A 51 -11.06 -12.47 1.58
C ASN A 51 -11.73 -13.02 0.31
N LYS A 52 -11.51 -12.35 -0.83
CA LYS A 52 -12.20 -12.64 -2.10
C LYS A 52 -12.11 -14.10 -2.51
N LYS A 53 -10.92 -14.72 -2.49
CA LYS A 53 -10.71 -16.11 -2.90
C LYS A 53 -11.43 -17.08 -1.98
N PHE A 54 -11.41 -16.86 -0.68
CA PHE A 54 -12.16 -17.64 0.30
C PHE A 54 -13.68 -17.52 0.05
N LEU A 55 -14.17 -16.30 -0.13
CA LEU A 55 -15.60 -16.05 -0.35
C LEU A 55 -16.09 -16.69 -1.66
N ASP A 56 -15.31 -16.59 -2.73
CA ASP A 56 -15.63 -17.23 -4.01
C ASP A 56 -15.63 -18.74 -3.90
N TYR A 57 -14.66 -19.34 -3.20
CA TYR A 57 -14.64 -20.78 -2.93
C TYR A 57 -15.90 -21.27 -2.20
N ILE A 58 -16.33 -20.55 -1.16
CA ILE A 58 -17.57 -20.87 -0.45
C ILE A 58 -18.79 -20.75 -1.36
N ILE A 59 -18.86 -19.70 -2.17
CA ILE A 59 -19.96 -19.50 -3.14
C ILE A 59 -20.00 -20.66 -4.13
N GLU A 60 -18.89 -21.02 -4.73
CA GLU A 60 -18.78 -22.08 -5.75
C GLU A 60 -19.15 -23.47 -5.19
N LYS A 61 -18.82 -23.74 -3.92
CA LYS A 61 -19.26 -24.97 -3.25
C LYS A 61 -20.77 -25.03 -3.01
N ASN A 62 -21.39 -23.91 -2.75
CA ASN A 62 -22.79 -23.85 -2.33
C ASN A 62 -23.75 -23.50 -3.47
N THR A 63 -23.23 -23.21 -4.69
CA THR A 63 -24.06 -22.78 -5.83
C THR A 63 -23.55 -23.36 -7.14
N LYS A 64 -24.44 -23.36 -8.15
CA LYS A 64 -24.04 -23.48 -9.55
C LYS A 64 -23.47 -22.14 -10.03
N GLU A 65 -22.95 -22.10 -11.26
CA GLU A 65 -22.40 -20.90 -11.88
C GLU A 65 -23.29 -19.65 -11.72
N ILE A 66 -22.72 -18.56 -11.20
CA ILE A 66 -23.40 -17.29 -11.02
C ILE A 66 -22.91 -16.32 -12.11
N LYS A 67 -23.79 -16.04 -13.09
CA LYS A 67 -23.49 -15.12 -14.22
C LYS A 67 -23.59 -13.63 -13.86
N LYS A 68 -24.39 -13.27 -12.84
CA LYS A 68 -24.62 -11.88 -12.46
C LYS A 68 -23.65 -11.46 -11.36
N GLU A 69 -22.72 -10.56 -11.69
CA GLU A 69 -21.73 -9.96 -10.77
C GLU A 69 -22.39 -9.42 -9.49
N TRP A 70 -23.50 -8.74 -9.60
CA TRP A 70 -24.23 -8.19 -8.47
C TRP A 70 -24.67 -9.27 -7.45
N ILE A 71 -25.14 -10.41 -7.93
CA ILE A 71 -25.54 -11.55 -7.08
C ILE A 71 -24.32 -12.14 -6.37
N ARG A 72 -23.22 -12.32 -7.10
CA ARG A 72 -21.93 -12.79 -6.55
C ARG A 72 -21.45 -11.85 -5.45
N ASN A 73 -21.46 -10.54 -5.67
CA ASN A 73 -21.02 -9.55 -4.70
C ASN A 73 -21.95 -9.46 -3.48
N LEU A 74 -23.27 -9.63 -3.64
CA LEU A 74 -24.20 -9.74 -2.51
C LEU A 74 -23.90 -10.98 -1.66
N LEU A 75 -23.64 -12.12 -2.27
CA LEU A 75 -23.23 -13.34 -1.55
C LEU A 75 -21.88 -13.16 -0.86
N ARG A 76 -20.86 -12.59 -1.52
CA ARG A 76 -19.56 -12.28 -0.90
C ARG A 76 -19.74 -11.44 0.36
N ILE A 77 -20.53 -10.36 0.31
CA ILE A 77 -20.82 -9.49 1.46
C ILE A 77 -21.51 -10.28 2.57
N SER A 78 -22.55 -11.05 2.25
CA SER A 78 -23.31 -11.77 3.25
C SER A 78 -22.46 -12.88 3.92
N ILE A 79 -21.68 -13.64 3.15
CA ILE A 79 -20.78 -14.67 3.67
C ILE A 79 -19.67 -14.03 4.51
N TYR A 80 -19.12 -12.87 4.08
CA TYR A 80 -18.13 -12.12 4.85
C TYR A 80 -18.70 -11.73 6.23
N GLN A 81 -19.91 -11.18 6.29
CA GLN A 81 -20.55 -10.80 7.54
C GLN A 81 -20.76 -12.02 8.47
N ILE A 82 -21.25 -13.13 7.92
CA ILE A 82 -21.48 -14.37 8.67
C ILE A 82 -20.18 -14.98 9.21
N THR A 83 -19.07 -14.83 8.47
CA THR A 83 -17.82 -15.53 8.79
C THR A 83 -16.87 -14.70 9.64
N PHE A 84 -16.78 -13.40 9.38
CA PHE A 84 -15.70 -12.55 9.89
C PHE A 84 -16.19 -11.36 10.73
N MET A 85 -17.51 -11.10 10.76
CA MET A 85 -18.08 -10.04 11.58
C MET A 85 -18.94 -10.65 12.70
N ASP A 86 -19.00 -9.95 13.83
CA ASP A 86 -19.93 -10.26 14.92
C ASP A 86 -21.33 -9.73 14.56
N SER A 87 -21.99 -10.41 13.65
CA SER A 87 -23.29 -10.02 13.09
C SER A 87 -24.37 -11.03 13.47
N ASP A 88 -25.61 -10.58 13.57
CA ASP A 88 -26.75 -11.52 13.63
C ASP A 88 -26.91 -12.24 12.29
N ASP A 89 -26.54 -13.51 12.25
CA ASP A 89 -26.59 -14.36 11.06
C ASP A 89 -27.98 -14.37 10.41
N LYS A 90 -29.06 -14.39 11.22
CA LYS A 90 -30.44 -14.37 10.71
C LYS A 90 -30.78 -13.04 10.06
N GLY A 91 -30.34 -11.95 10.67
CA GLY A 91 -30.46 -10.59 10.12
C GLY A 91 -29.73 -10.44 8.80
N VAL A 92 -28.50 -10.96 8.70
CA VAL A 92 -27.72 -10.93 7.44
C VAL A 92 -28.41 -11.69 6.32
N VAL A 93 -28.96 -12.90 6.61
CA VAL A 93 -29.72 -13.67 5.61
C VAL A 93 -30.97 -12.93 5.18
N TRP A 94 -31.73 -12.37 6.12
CA TRP A 94 -32.94 -11.64 5.84
C TRP A 94 -32.68 -10.41 4.96
N GLU A 95 -31.71 -9.57 5.34
CA GLU A 95 -31.35 -8.39 4.55
C GLU A 95 -30.89 -8.72 3.12
N GLY A 96 -30.02 -9.73 2.97
CA GLY A 96 -29.57 -10.20 1.67
C GLY A 96 -30.73 -10.68 0.78
N THR A 97 -31.65 -11.41 1.38
CA THR A 97 -32.84 -11.94 0.73
C THR A 97 -33.79 -10.83 0.26
N GLU A 98 -34.07 -9.84 1.11
CA GLU A 98 -34.92 -8.72 0.78
C GLU A 98 -34.29 -7.79 -0.29
N LEU A 99 -32.98 -7.58 -0.23
CA LEU A 99 -32.27 -6.80 -1.23
C LEU A 99 -32.35 -7.47 -2.62
N ALA A 100 -32.18 -8.77 -2.67
CA ALA A 100 -32.30 -9.58 -3.88
C ALA A 100 -33.74 -9.56 -4.44
N LYS A 101 -34.74 -9.67 -3.56
CA LYS A 101 -36.17 -9.63 -3.90
C LYS A 101 -36.52 -8.31 -4.54
N LYS A 102 -36.08 -7.19 -3.93
CA LYS A 102 -36.33 -5.83 -4.45
C LYS A 102 -35.72 -5.61 -5.84
N LYS A 103 -34.55 -6.20 -6.11
CA LYS A 103 -33.83 -5.96 -7.38
C LYS A 103 -34.19 -6.92 -8.49
N TYR A 104 -34.42 -8.20 -8.17
CA TYR A 104 -34.59 -9.30 -9.15
C TYR A 104 -35.79 -10.19 -8.91
N GLY A 105 -36.63 -9.87 -7.93
CA GLY A 105 -37.84 -10.62 -7.64
C GLY A 105 -37.64 -11.89 -6.80
N ILE A 106 -38.74 -12.62 -6.62
CA ILE A 106 -38.87 -13.77 -5.72
C ILE A 106 -37.91 -14.92 -6.08
N PRO A 107 -37.68 -15.31 -7.35
CA PRO A 107 -36.80 -16.45 -7.66
C PRO A 107 -35.38 -16.24 -7.17
N ILE A 108 -34.79 -15.06 -7.38
CA ILE A 108 -33.43 -14.74 -6.93
C ILE A 108 -33.37 -14.61 -5.40
N SER A 109 -34.41 -14.05 -4.78
CA SER A 109 -34.55 -13.99 -3.33
C SER A 109 -34.50 -15.39 -2.69
N LYS A 110 -35.28 -16.36 -3.24
CA LYS A 110 -35.24 -17.76 -2.79
C LYS A 110 -33.86 -18.41 -2.96
N PHE A 111 -33.19 -18.11 -4.08
CA PHE A 111 -31.84 -18.61 -4.34
C PHE A 111 -30.85 -18.09 -3.29
N ILE A 112 -30.81 -16.77 -3.04
CA ILE A 112 -29.94 -16.17 -2.01
C ILE A 112 -30.20 -16.77 -0.63
N ASN A 113 -31.47 -16.85 -0.22
CA ASN A 113 -31.86 -17.43 1.07
C ASN A 113 -31.41 -18.89 1.18
N GLY A 114 -31.63 -19.71 0.17
CA GLY A 114 -31.21 -21.11 0.14
C GLY A 114 -29.70 -21.26 0.27
N THR A 115 -28.94 -20.49 -0.50
CA THR A 115 -27.46 -20.50 -0.48
C THR A 115 -26.92 -20.12 0.90
N LEU A 116 -27.37 -19.01 1.48
CA LEU A 116 -26.86 -18.53 2.76
C LEU A 116 -27.25 -19.47 3.92
N ARG A 117 -28.45 -20.02 3.92
CA ARG A 117 -28.87 -21.00 4.92
C ARG A 117 -28.11 -22.34 4.81
N ASN A 118 -27.76 -22.75 3.58
CA ASN A 118 -26.93 -23.92 3.38
C ASN A 118 -25.53 -23.70 3.93
N TYR A 119 -24.92 -22.55 3.63
CA TYR A 119 -23.63 -22.18 4.19
C TYR A 119 -23.64 -22.16 5.73
N LEU A 120 -24.63 -21.51 6.35
CA LEU A 120 -24.76 -21.48 7.82
C LEU A 120 -24.81 -22.87 8.47
N ARG A 121 -25.49 -23.82 7.84
CA ARG A 121 -25.55 -25.20 8.38
C ARG A 121 -24.22 -25.94 8.28
N ASN A 122 -23.40 -25.62 7.28
CA ASN A 122 -22.18 -26.36 6.97
C ASN A 122 -20.88 -25.57 7.29
N LYS A 123 -20.99 -24.35 7.78
CA LYS A 123 -19.86 -23.41 7.97
C LYS A 123 -18.68 -24.05 8.71
N ASP A 124 -18.92 -24.63 9.87
CA ASP A 124 -17.86 -25.19 10.71
C ASP A 124 -17.23 -26.44 10.08
N LEU A 125 -18.01 -27.26 9.39
CA LEU A 125 -17.52 -28.42 8.65
C LEU A 125 -16.65 -27.99 7.46
N GLU A 126 -17.07 -26.98 6.70
CA GLU A 126 -16.31 -26.45 5.55
C GLU A 126 -15.00 -25.82 5.98
N LEU A 127 -15.01 -25.03 7.06
CA LEU A 127 -13.79 -24.44 7.62
C LEU A 127 -12.83 -25.53 8.11
N LYS A 128 -13.33 -26.50 8.89
CA LYS A 128 -12.51 -27.63 9.36
C LYS A 128 -11.88 -28.39 8.21
N LYS A 129 -12.65 -28.69 7.16
CA LYS A 129 -12.14 -29.37 5.97
C LYS A 129 -11.00 -28.61 5.30
N LEU A 130 -11.10 -27.29 5.15
CA LEU A 130 -10.03 -26.46 4.60
C LEU A 130 -8.74 -26.52 5.43
N TYR A 131 -8.86 -26.56 6.77
CA TYR A 131 -7.71 -26.73 7.67
C TYR A 131 -7.09 -28.12 7.56
N ASP A 132 -7.93 -29.18 7.56
CA ASP A 132 -7.48 -30.57 7.47
C ASP A 132 -6.78 -30.87 6.12
N GLU A 133 -7.29 -30.30 5.03
CA GLU A 133 -6.72 -30.38 3.69
C GLU A 133 -5.50 -29.44 3.47
N LYS A 134 -5.14 -28.63 4.46
CA LYS A 134 -4.08 -27.60 4.38
C LYS A 134 -4.24 -26.66 3.18
N ASN A 135 -5.49 -26.36 2.81
CA ASN A 135 -5.78 -25.45 1.70
C ASN A 135 -5.58 -23.99 2.12
N TYR A 136 -4.34 -23.68 2.49
CA TYR A 136 -3.98 -22.39 3.07
C TYR A 136 -4.17 -21.22 2.10
N GLU A 137 -4.03 -21.42 0.79
CA GLU A 137 -4.28 -20.39 -0.19
C GLU A 137 -5.74 -19.91 -0.21
N VAL A 138 -6.71 -20.81 0.04
CA VAL A 138 -8.11 -20.44 0.20
C VAL A 138 -8.36 -19.85 1.57
N LEU A 139 -7.89 -20.49 2.65
CA LEU A 139 -8.04 -20.00 4.02
C LEU A 139 -7.51 -18.58 4.19
N TYR A 140 -6.34 -18.31 3.64
CA TYR A 140 -5.72 -16.98 3.69
C TYR A 140 -6.11 -16.08 2.53
N SER A 141 -6.92 -16.60 1.58
CA SER A 141 -7.38 -15.84 0.41
C SER A 141 -6.23 -15.16 -0.34
N ILE A 142 -5.20 -15.93 -0.71
CA ILE A 142 -4.05 -15.49 -1.49
C ILE A 142 -3.87 -16.39 -2.72
N PRO A 143 -3.32 -15.89 -3.84
CA PRO A 143 -2.99 -16.71 -5.00
C PRO A 143 -1.91 -17.75 -4.67
N LYS A 144 -2.00 -18.95 -5.27
CA LYS A 144 -1.02 -20.05 -5.03
C LYS A 144 0.41 -19.60 -5.31
N TRP A 145 0.66 -18.93 -6.44
CA TRP A 145 1.99 -18.46 -6.81
C TRP A 145 2.59 -17.48 -5.78
N PHE A 146 1.75 -16.64 -5.13
CA PHE A 146 2.20 -15.72 -4.10
C PHE A 146 2.45 -16.43 -2.77
N TYR A 147 1.61 -17.43 -2.45
CA TYR A 147 1.84 -18.33 -1.33
C TYR A 147 3.22 -19.00 -1.46
N ASP A 148 3.55 -19.54 -2.64
CA ASP A 148 4.83 -20.22 -2.91
C ASP A 148 6.04 -19.28 -2.76
N ILE A 149 5.90 -18.00 -3.14
CA ILE A 149 6.94 -16.98 -2.91
C ILE A 149 7.16 -16.77 -1.40
N LEU A 150 6.07 -16.59 -0.64
CA LEU A 150 6.16 -16.38 0.81
C LEU A 150 6.74 -17.59 1.54
N GLU A 151 6.34 -18.80 1.14
CA GLU A 151 6.84 -20.06 1.69
C GLU A 151 8.34 -20.20 1.44
N LYS A 152 8.79 -19.94 0.22
CA LYS A 152 10.22 -19.96 -0.14
C LYS A 152 11.05 -18.93 0.64
N GLN A 153 10.50 -17.72 0.83
CA GLN A 153 11.23 -16.59 1.40
C GLN A 153 11.27 -16.64 2.93
N TYR A 154 10.18 -17.06 3.59
CA TYR A 154 10.05 -17.01 5.04
C TYR A 154 10.09 -18.39 5.71
N GLY A 155 9.97 -19.48 4.95
CA GLY A 155 9.89 -20.85 5.46
C GLY A 155 8.59 -21.13 6.22
N ASP A 156 8.28 -22.41 6.44
CA ASP A 156 7.01 -22.86 7.05
C ASP A 156 6.73 -22.23 8.41
N ASN A 157 7.79 -22.05 9.23
CA ASN A 157 7.65 -21.54 10.60
C ASN A 157 7.13 -20.09 10.65
N ASN A 158 7.49 -19.25 9.68
CA ASN A 158 7.14 -17.83 9.65
C ASN A 158 6.03 -17.50 8.64
N LEU A 159 5.70 -18.44 7.76
CA LEU A 159 4.75 -18.23 6.66
C LEU A 159 3.38 -17.73 7.15
N LYS A 160 2.83 -18.39 8.17
CA LYS A 160 1.53 -17.97 8.75
C LYS A 160 1.58 -16.55 9.29
N GLN A 161 2.66 -16.18 9.99
CA GLN A 161 2.84 -14.84 10.54
C GLN A 161 2.99 -13.82 9.41
N ALA A 162 3.77 -14.13 8.36
CA ALA A 162 3.95 -13.27 7.20
C ALA A 162 2.61 -12.98 6.50
N ILE A 163 1.83 -14.01 6.20
CA ILE A 163 0.51 -13.86 5.58
C ILE A 163 -0.44 -13.03 6.46
N THR A 164 -0.49 -13.35 7.76
CA THR A 164 -1.37 -12.65 8.72
C THR A 164 -0.98 -11.18 8.83
N SER A 165 0.31 -10.88 8.88
CA SER A 165 0.84 -9.52 8.89
C SER A 165 0.37 -8.71 7.67
N LEU A 166 0.46 -9.27 6.46
CA LEU A 166 0.02 -8.62 5.22
C LEU A 166 -1.50 -8.36 5.15
N LYS A 167 -2.30 -9.05 5.96
CA LYS A 167 -3.76 -8.92 5.98
C LYS A 167 -4.29 -8.06 7.13
N LYS A 168 -3.46 -7.60 8.05
CA LYS A 168 -3.89 -6.72 9.15
C LYS A 168 -4.52 -5.43 8.61
N ILE A 169 -5.51 -4.93 9.35
CA ILE A 169 -6.09 -3.62 9.07
C ILE A 169 -5.03 -2.56 9.38
N PRO A 170 -4.69 -1.68 8.43
CA PRO A 170 -3.67 -0.66 8.66
C PRO A 170 -4.21 0.46 9.56
N TYR A 171 -3.35 0.97 10.43
CA TYR A 171 -3.60 2.26 11.09
C TYR A 171 -3.41 3.41 10.11
N LEU A 172 -4.06 4.52 10.36
CA LEU A 172 -3.77 5.76 9.64
C LEU A 172 -2.39 6.26 10.07
N SER A 173 -1.52 6.48 9.10
CA SER A 173 -0.20 7.07 9.30
C SER A 173 -0.17 8.50 8.77
N VAL A 174 0.25 9.44 9.61
CA VAL A 174 0.41 10.85 9.27
C VAL A 174 1.79 11.33 9.67
N ARG A 175 2.38 12.17 8.82
CA ARG A 175 3.67 12.81 9.08
C ARG A 175 3.48 14.31 9.31
N VAL A 176 4.17 14.84 10.29
CA VAL A 176 4.24 16.28 10.55
C VAL A 176 5.14 16.96 9.49
N ASN A 177 4.66 18.02 8.88
CA ASN A 177 5.44 18.87 7.99
C ASN A 177 6.24 19.89 8.82
N LYS A 178 7.53 19.66 9.01
CA LYS A 178 8.41 20.46 9.86
C LYS A 178 8.61 21.91 9.36
N LEU A 179 8.27 22.22 8.12
CA LEU A 179 8.32 23.59 7.60
C LEU A 179 7.12 24.43 8.06
N LYS A 180 6.06 23.80 8.62
CA LYS A 180 4.79 24.47 8.94
C LYS A 180 4.27 24.21 10.35
N TYR A 181 4.71 23.15 11.00
CA TYR A 181 4.10 22.64 12.23
C TYR A 181 5.12 21.89 13.07
N SER A 182 5.08 22.08 14.38
CA SER A 182 5.94 21.32 15.29
C SER A 182 5.30 20.00 15.71
N GLU A 183 6.11 19.10 16.23
CA GLU A 183 5.61 17.83 16.77
C GLU A 183 4.82 18.04 18.07
N GLU A 184 5.23 19.01 18.88
CA GLU A 184 4.55 19.40 20.12
C GLU A 184 3.13 19.92 19.85
N GLU A 185 2.98 20.83 18.87
CA GLU A 185 1.66 21.33 18.44
C GLU A 185 0.78 20.19 17.92
N PHE A 186 1.36 19.21 17.24
CA PHE A 186 0.60 18.07 16.74
C PHE A 186 0.19 17.11 17.86
N GLU A 187 1.05 16.84 18.83
CA GLU A 187 0.72 15.98 19.98
C GLU A 187 -0.37 16.63 20.87
N GLU A 188 -0.34 17.96 21.04
CA GLU A 188 -1.42 18.70 21.70
C GLU A 188 -2.75 18.59 20.93
N PHE A 189 -2.71 18.77 19.60
CA PHE A 189 -3.88 18.56 18.72
C PHE A 189 -4.48 17.15 18.87
N LEU A 190 -3.65 16.10 18.97
CA LEU A 190 -4.12 14.73 19.17
C LEU A 190 -4.78 14.56 20.55
N LYS A 191 -4.15 15.11 21.59
CA LYS A 191 -4.64 15.05 22.97
C LYS A 191 -6.00 15.74 23.13
N GLU A 192 -6.18 16.94 22.59
CA GLU A 192 -7.44 17.68 22.62
C GLU A 192 -8.62 16.92 21.99
N ARG A 193 -8.33 15.98 21.07
CA ARG A 193 -9.34 15.20 20.33
C ARG A 193 -9.45 13.74 20.79
N ASP A 194 -8.78 13.40 21.89
CA ASP A 194 -8.72 12.03 22.43
C ASP A 194 -8.28 11.00 21.37
N ILE A 195 -7.31 11.38 20.53
CA ILE A 195 -6.74 10.51 19.50
C ILE A 195 -5.47 9.85 20.03
N GLN A 196 -5.47 8.51 20.08
CA GLN A 196 -4.35 7.76 20.62
C GLN A 196 -3.25 7.55 19.56
N ILE A 197 -2.02 7.75 19.99
CA ILE A 197 -0.82 7.39 19.23
C ILE A 197 -0.54 5.91 19.45
N ILE A 198 -0.61 5.12 18.38
CA ILE A 198 -0.33 3.68 18.42
C ILE A 198 1.17 3.42 18.30
N LYS A 199 1.84 4.17 17.42
CA LYS A 199 3.29 4.11 17.20
C LYS A 199 3.78 5.44 16.67
N LYS A 200 5.00 5.83 17.07
CA LYS A 200 5.71 7.00 16.53
C LYS A 200 7.06 6.55 15.98
N ILE A 201 7.37 6.98 14.76
CA ILE A 201 8.67 6.80 14.10
C ILE A 201 9.10 8.18 13.61
N ASP A 202 10.09 8.77 14.26
CA ASP A 202 10.50 10.14 14.03
C ASP A 202 9.27 11.07 13.99
N THR A 203 8.99 11.72 12.86
CA THR A 203 7.86 12.64 12.65
C THR A 203 6.59 11.97 12.12
N VAL A 204 6.59 10.63 12.00
CA VAL A 204 5.43 9.86 11.53
C VAL A 204 4.70 9.23 12.69
N TYR A 205 3.40 9.46 12.76
CA TYR A 205 2.50 8.99 13.80
C TYR A 205 1.47 8.03 13.21
N TYR A 206 1.34 6.85 13.81
CA TYR A 206 0.24 5.92 13.56
C TYR A 206 -0.83 6.14 14.62
N VAL A 207 -2.07 6.36 14.19
CA VAL A 207 -3.16 6.76 15.08
C VAL A 207 -4.40 5.88 14.90
N ASN A 208 -5.22 5.81 15.95
CA ASN A 208 -6.44 5.00 15.97
C ASN A 208 -7.66 5.68 15.31
N SER A 209 -7.52 6.90 14.80
CA SER A 209 -8.65 7.66 14.25
C SER A 209 -8.40 8.16 12.84
N GLY A 210 -9.35 7.87 11.93
CA GLY A 210 -9.37 8.43 10.57
C GLY A 210 -9.91 9.87 10.50
N LEU A 211 -10.40 10.44 11.59
CA LEU A 211 -10.99 11.80 11.61
C LEU A 211 -9.97 12.90 11.25
N ILE A 212 -8.69 12.64 11.49
CA ILE A 212 -7.58 13.55 11.20
C ILE A 212 -7.57 14.01 9.74
N ILE A 213 -7.93 13.15 8.78
CA ILE A 213 -7.94 13.51 7.34
C ILE A 213 -8.92 14.63 6.99
N ASN A 214 -9.90 14.91 7.86
CA ASN A 214 -10.87 15.98 7.69
C ASN A 214 -10.47 17.27 8.43
N SER A 215 -9.38 17.24 9.19
CA SER A 215 -8.92 18.40 9.99
C SER A 215 -8.35 19.52 9.11
N GLU A 216 -8.29 20.73 9.66
CA GLU A 216 -7.62 21.86 9.00
C GLU A 216 -6.11 21.63 8.87
N GLU A 217 -5.50 20.96 9.85
CA GLU A 217 -4.07 20.60 9.82
C GLU A 217 -3.74 19.74 8.60
N PHE A 218 -4.63 18.78 8.28
CA PHE A 218 -4.46 17.93 7.09
C PHE A 218 -4.75 18.71 5.80
N LYS A 219 -5.82 19.49 5.75
CA LYS A 219 -6.20 20.28 4.58
C LYS A 219 -5.17 21.34 4.22
N THR A 220 -4.57 21.98 5.21
CA THR A 220 -3.57 23.03 5.04
C THR A 220 -2.14 22.50 4.86
N GLY A 221 -1.92 21.18 5.02
CA GLY A 221 -0.62 20.54 4.84
C GLY A 221 0.35 20.77 6.00
N LYS A 222 -0.15 21.05 7.22
CA LYS A 222 0.62 20.93 8.45
C LYS A 222 0.98 19.47 8.73
N ILE A 223 0.08 18.55 8.34
CA ILE A 223 0.29 17.11 8.35
C ILE A 223 -0.09 16.48 7.02
N ILE A 224 0.53 15.35 6.68
CA ILE A 224 0.36 14.61 5.42
C ILE A 224 0.18 13.12 5.71
N ALA A 225 -0.65 12.42 4.93
CA ALA A 225 -0.72 10.96 4.98
C ALA A 225 0.56 10.38 4.35
N GLN A 226 1.38 9.73 5.17
CA GLN A 226 2.60 9.05 4.73
C GLN A 226 2.97 7.94 5.70
N ASP A 227 3.33 6.78 5.16
CA ASP A 227 3.86 5.67 5.96
C ASP A 227 5.32 5.92 6.36
N ALA A 228 5.70 5.45 7.56
CA ALA A 228 7.06 5.63 8.03
C ALA A 228 8.09 4.87 7.17
N SER A 229 7.72 3.77 6.53
CA SER A 229 8.59 3.06 5.57
C SER A 229 8.99 3.97 4.39
N SER A 230 7.99 4.65 3.81
CA SER A 230 8.18 5.63 2.74
C SER A 230 8.98 6.87 3.20
N TYR A 231 8.73 7.33 4.44
CA TYR A 231 9.50 8.40 5.05
C TYR A 231 10.97 8.02 5.23
N LEU A 232 11.25 6.82 5.77
CA LEU A 232 12.61 6.34 6.02
C LEU A 232 13.44 6.20 4.73
N ALA A 233 12.83 5.82 3.61
CA ALA A 233 13.51 5.79 2.31
C ALA A 233 14.06 7.17 1.94
N ALA A 234 13.23 8.21 1.98
CA ALA A 234 13.65 9.57 1.68
C ALA A 234 14.60 10.15 2.76
N LYS A 235 14.36 9.85 4.03
CA LYS A 235 15.19 10.28 5.16
C LYS A 235 16.63 9.77 5.02
N ASN A 236 16.82 8.53 4.59
CA ASN A 236 18.13 7.91 4.43
C ASN A 236 18.97 8.47 3.29
N LEU A 237 18.36 9.20 2.34
CA LEU A 237 19.14 9.93 1.33
C LEU A 237 19.94 11.08 1.95
N ASP A 238 19.50 11.60 3.10
CA ASP A 238 20.16 12.64 3.87
C ASP A 238 20.49 13.88 3.02
N ALA A 239 19.51 14.33 2.23
CA ALA A 239 19.64 15.49 1.38
C ALA A 239 19.90 16.75 2.20
N MET A 240 20.91 17.54 1.79
CA MET A 240 21.40 18.72 2.51
C MET A 240 21.03 20.02 1.79
N PRO A 241 20.93 21.15 2.51
CA PRO A 241 20.72 22.46 1.88
C PRO A 241 21.73 22.75 0.76
N ASN A 242 21.22 23.35 -0.33
CA ASN A 242 21.98 23.72 -1.54
C ASN A 242 22.45 22.56 -2.43
N GLU A 243 22.09 21.31 -2.12
CA GLU A 243 22.32 20.20 -3.04
C GLU A 243 21.34 20.22 -4.22
N LEU A 244 21.73 19.56 -5.30
CA LEU A 244 20.91 19.23 -6.43
C LEU A 244 20.46 17.78 -6.35
N VAL A 245 19.17 17.55 -6.10
CA VAL A 245 18.60 16.23 -5.84
C VAL A 245 17.64 15.81 -6.95
N LEU A 246 17.64 14.53 -7.31
CA LEU A 246 16.66 13.93 -8.21
C LEU A 246 15.77 12.96 -7.45
N ASP A 247 14.45 13.07 -7.62
CA ASP A 247 13.46 12.13 -7.12
C ASP A 247 12.77 11.43 -8.31
N ILE A 248 13.04 10.14 -8.46
CA ILE A 248 12.57 9.33 -9.59
C ILE A 248 11.28 8.59 -9.21
N CYS A 249 10.26 8.66 -10.10
CA CYS A 249 8.92 8.15 -9.88
C CYS A 249 8.23 8.82 -8.66
N ALA A 250 8.42 10.12 -8.55
CA ALA A 250 8.18 10.94 -7.37
C ALA A 250 6.72 11.03 -6.90
N ALA A 251 5.75 10.79 -7.80
CA ALA A 251 4.34 11.02 -7.49
C ALA A 251 3.79 10.11 -6.37
N PRO A 252 3.01 10.68 -5.45
CA PRO A 252 2.42 12.03 -5.43
C PRO A 252 3.25 13.13 -4.75
N GLY A 253 4.55 12.91 -4.45
CA GLY A 253 5.45 13.92 -3.88
C GLY A 253 5.67 13.80 -2.37
N GLY A 254 5.24 12.70 -1.75
CA GLY A 254 5.42 12.51 -0.30
C GLY A 254 6.88 12.37 0.12
N LYS A 255 7.70 11.63 -0.65
CA LYS A 255 9.16 11.50 -0.45
C LYS A 255 9.88 12.79 -0.85
N THR A 256 9.48 13.40 -1.96
CA THR A 256 9.97 14.73 -2.39
C THR A 256 9.85 15.76 -1.27
N ALA A 257 8.72 15.76 -0.54
CA ALA A 257 8.51 16.66 0.59
C ALA A 257 9.48 16.40 1.74
N VAL A 258 9.81 15.14 2.04
CA VAL A 258 10.82 14.81 3.07
C VAL A 258 12.20 15.33 2.65
N LEU A 259 12.57 15.18 1.37
CA LEU A 259 13.84 15.71 0.84
C LEU A 259 13.89 17.23 1.00
N ALA A 260 12.83 17.94 0.60
CA ALA A 260 12.75 19.40 0.73
C ALA A 260 12.82 19.88 2.18
N GLU A 261 12.19 19.15 3.12
CA GLU A 261 12.28 19.43 4.56
C GLU A 261 13.72 19.24 5.09
N ASN A 262 14.40 18.15 4.72
CA ASN A 262 15.81 17.93 5.08
C ASN A 262 16.70 19.03 4.52
N MET A 263 16.45 19.47 3.30
CA MET A 263 17.15 20.58 2.64
C MET A 263 16.75 21.95 3.19
N LYS A 264 15.88 22.04 4.17
CA LYS A 264 15.34 23.30 4.72
C LYS A 264 14.78 24.24 3.65
N ASN A 265 14.17 23.66 2.60
CA ASN A 265 13.65 24.37 1.42
C ASN A 265 14.72 25.24 0.73
N MET A 266 15.98 24.79 0.68
CA MET A 266 17.12 25.45 0.02
C MET A 266 17.85 24.48 -0.90
N GLY A 267 18.08 24.88 -2.16
CA GLY A 267 18.69 24.05 -3.21
C GLY A 267 17.73 23.82 -4.37
N GLU A 268 17.83 22.67 -5.02
CA GLU A 268 16.92 22.29 -6.11
C GLU A 268 16.61 20.82 -6.09
N ILE A 269 15.33 20.45 -6.20
CA ILE A 269 14.87 19.07 -6.38
C ILE A 269 14.18 18.96 -7.73
N ILE A 270 14.67 18.06 -8.58
CA ILE A 270 13.96 17.65 -9.79
C ILE A 270 13.15 16.40 -9.46
N ALA A 271 11.82 16.49 -9.57
CA ALA A 271 10.91 15.38 -9.34
C ALA A 271 10.32 14.89 -10.66
N ILE A 272 10.52 13.63 -11.02
CA ILE A 272 10.06 13.10 -12.29
C ILE A 272 9.03 12.00 -12.12
N ASP A 273 8.04 11.97 -13.01
CA ASP A 273 7.11 10.85 -13.21
C ASP A 273 6.72 10.78 -14.69
N ILE A 274 6.39 9.60 -15.18
CA ILE A 274 6.06 9.38 -16.61
C ILE A 274 4.69 9.94 -17.00
N HIS A 275 3.80 10.19 -16.02
CA HIS A 275 2.42 10.59 -16.28
C HIS A 275 2.14 12.07 -15.96
N GLN A 276 1.67 12.84 -16.93
CA GLN A 276 1.34 14.26 -16.78
C GLN A 276 0.35 14.55 -15.63
N HIS A 277 -0.66 13.68 -15.41
CA HIS A 277 -1.61 13.90 -14.32
C HIS A 277 -0.96 13.73 -12.94
N LYS A 278 0.08 12.92 -12.83
CA LYS A 278 0.84 12.74 -11.59
C LYS A 278 1.76 13.92 -11.29
N ILE A 279 2.33 14.57 -12.33
CA ILE A 279 3.10 15.82 -12.17
C ILE A 279 2.20 16.89 -11.54
N LYS A 280 0.96 17.04 -12.03
CA LYS A 280 -0.01 17.99 -11.42
C LYS A 280 -0.29 17.70 -9.94
N LEU A 281 -0.25 16.42 -9.52
CA LEU A 281 -0.40 16.05 -8.11
C LEU A 281 0.83 16.50 -7.30
N ILE A 282 2.04 16.31 -7.83
CA ILE A 282 3.27 16.79 -7.18
C ILE A 282 3.18 18.30 -6.98
N ASP A 283 2.92 19.07 -8.05
CA ASP A 283 2.81 20.53 -8.00
C ASP A 283 1.76 21.00 -6.97
N THR A 284 0.60 20.36 -6.96
CA THR A 284 -0.48 20.68 -6.02
C THR A 284 -0.05 20.43 -4.57
N ASN A 285 0.64 19.30 -4.33
CA ASN A 285 1.13 18.96 -3.01
C ASN A 285 2.26 19.87 -2.55
N MET A 286 3.21 20.20 -3.41
CA MET A 286 4.31 21.12 -3.09
C MET A 286 3.78 22.51 -2.69
N LYS A 287 2.84 23.06 -3.47
CA LYS A 287 2.15 24.32 -3.12
C LYS A 287 1.44 24.24 -1.76
N LYS A 288 0.69 23.16 -1.51
CA LYS A 288 0.01 22.92 -0.23
C LYS A 288 0.99 22.88 0.92
N LEU A 289 2.16 22.29 0.73
CA LEU A 289 3.20 22.11 1.75
C LEU A 289 4.12 23.33 1.91
N ARG A 290 4.00 24.36 1.08
CA ARG A 290 4.89 25.52 0.99
C ARG A 290 6.34 25.14 0.70
N ILE A 291 6.50 24.28 -0.32
CA ILE A 291 7.81 23.84 -0.82
C ILE A 291 8.01 24.47 -2.17
N ASP A 292 9.11 25.24 -2.34
CA ASP A 292 9.36 26.07 -3.51
C ASP A 292 10.55 25.58 -4.36
N ILE A 293 11.38 24.67 -3.82
CA ILE A 293 12.61 24.19 -4.46
C ILE A 293 12.41 23.01 -5.43
N VAL A 294 11.16 22.57 -5.63
CA VAL A 294 10.81 21.40 -6.43
C VAL A 294 10.37 21.81 -7.83
N LYS A 295 10.99 21.20 -8.85
CA LYS A 295 10.57 21.25 -10.24
C LYS A 295 10.06 19.88 -10.67
N ALA A 296 8.76 19.75 -10.91
CA ALA A 296 8.16 18.51 -11.37
C ALA A 296 8.14 18.44 -12.89
N ILE A 297 8.63 17.33 -13.48
CA ILE A 297 8.83 17.15 -14.92
C ILE A 297 8.30 15.80 -15.36
N VAL A 298 7.56 15.80 -16.49
CA VAL A 298 7.16 14.54 -17.17
C VAL A 298 8.39 13.94 -17.85
N MET A 299 8.80 12.76 -17.39
CA MET A 299 9.96 12.07 -17.95
C MET A 299 9.89 10.57 -17.71
N ASP A 300 10.31 9.80 -18.71
CA ASP A 300 10.57 8.37 -18.52
C ASP A 300 11.91 8.22 -17.78
N ALA A 301 11.87 7.60 -16.61
CA ALA A 301 13.01 7.38 -15.73
C ALA A 301 14.17 6.61 -16.40
N ARG A 302 13.89 5.78 -17.40
CA ARG A 302 14.90 5.06 -18.20
C ARG A 302 15.79 5.99 -19.07
N ASN A 303 15.36 7.24 -19.26
CA ASN A 303 16.01 8.20 -20.12
C ASN A 303 16.62 9.41 -19.37
N VAL A 304 16.70 9.35 -18.04
CA VAL A 304 17.23 10.48 -17.25
C VAL A 304 18.69 10.77 -17.55
N ASN A 305 19.47 9.77 -17.94
CA ASN A 305 20.88 9.89 -18.30
C ASN A 305 21.11 10.72 -19.58
N LYS A 306 20.08 10.89 -20.44
CA LYS A 306 20.16 11.71 -21.66
C LYS A 306 20.11 13.23 -21.38
N GLN A 307 19.85 13.64 -20.14
CA GLN A 307 19.70 15.06 -19.77
C GLN A 307 21.05 15.78 -19.61
N GLY A 308 22.16 15.06 -19.51
CA GLY A 308 23.49 15.64 -19.35
C GLY A 308 23.75 16.32 -18.00
N ARG A 309 22.76 16.41 -17.12
CA ARG A 309 22.87 17.02 -15.78
C ARG A 309 23.23 15.95 -14.76
N LYS A 310 24.15 16.25 -13.84
CA LYS A 310 24.53 15.33 -12.76
C LYS A 310 24.01 15.84 -11.41
N PHE A 311 23.67 14.89 -10.53
CA PHE A 311 23.03 15.14 -9.25
C PHE A 311 23.93 14.75 -8.09
N ASP A 312 23.84 15.48 -6.99
CA ASP A 312 24.56 15.16 -5.75
C ASP A 312 23.95 13.91 -5.10
N LYS A 313 22.61 13.82 -5.13
CA LYS A 313 21.86 12.73 -4.54
C LYS A 313 20.65 12.33 -5.40
N ILE A 314 20.32 11.04 -5.41
CA ILE A 314 19.19 10.52 -6.19
C ILE A 314 18.35 9.58 -5.32
N LEU A 315 17.05 9.82 -5.25
CA LEU A 315 16.06 8.88 -4.73
C LEU A 315 15.44 8.09 -5.88
N VAL A 316 15.58 6.78 -5.86
CA VAL A 316 15.07 5.85 -6.87
C VAL A 316 13.99 4.98 -6.22
N ASP A 317 12.78 5.55 -6.10
CA ASP A 317 11.59 4.85 -5.57
C ASP A 317 10.82 4.23 -6.75
N VAL A 318 11.29 3.08 -7.19
CA VAL A 318 10.87 2.48 -8.46
C VAL A 318 9.42 1.96 -8.47
N PRO A 319 8.75 1.94 -9.63
CA PRO A 319 7.47 1.25 -9.77
C PRO A 319 7.67 -0.24 -9.45
N CYS A 320 6.87 -0.79 -8.56
CA CYS A 320 7.02 -2.15 -8.07
C CYS A 320 5.69 -2.91 -8.02
N SER A 321 5.74 -4.20 -7.69
CA SER A 321 4.54 -5.03 -7.56
C SER A 321 3.61 -4.56 -6.45
N GLY A 322 4.14 -3.91 -5.40
CA GLY A 322 3.36 -3.32 -4.32
C GLY A 322 2.88 -4.32 -3.27
N TYR A 323 3.45 -5.52 -3.19
CA TYR A 323 3.01 -6.54 -2.22
C TYR A 323 3.27 -6.16 -0.77
N GLY A 324 4.13 -5.18 -0.51
CA GLY A 324 4.34 -4.64 0.84
C GLY A 324 3.18 -3.79 1.35
N VAL A 325 2.32 -3.26 0.45
CA VAL A 325 1.18 -2.38 0.79
C VAL A 325 -0.19 -3.05 0.65
N ILE A 326 -0.24 -4.38 0.60
CA ILE A 326 -1.48 -5.18 0.52
C ILE A 326 -2.47 -4.81 1.64
N ARG A 327 -1.99 -4.46 2.84
CA ARG A 327 -2.85 -4.00 3.94
C ARG A 327 -3.77 -2.87 3.52
N LYS A 328 -3.24 -1.93 2.73
CA LYS A 328 -3.92 -0.71 2.25
C LYS A 328 -4.58 -0.90 0.88
N LYS A 329 -4.05 -1.83 0.07
CA LYS A 329 -4.48 -2.09 -1.32
C LYS A 329 -4.61 -3.59 -1.56
N PRO A 330 -5.59 -4.27 -0.93
CA PRO A 330 -5.70 -5.72 -1.01
C PRO A 330 -6.01 -6.26 -2.42
N GLU A 331 -6.53 -5.43 -3.32
CA GLU A 331 -6.77 -5.78 -4.72
C GLU A 331 -5.49 -6.15 -5.48
N ILE A 332 -4.32 -5.70 -5.04
CA ILE A 332 -3.02 -6.02 -5.64
C ILE A 332 -2.82 -7.54 -5.74
N LEU A 333 -3.29 -8.31 -4.74
CA LEU A 333 -3.21 -9.77 -4.74
C LEU A 333 -3.87 -10.43 -5.95
N TYR A 334 -4.85 -9.77 -6.56
CA TYR A 334 -5.66 -10.33 -7.64
C TYR A 334 -5.44 -9.66 -8.99
N SER A 335 -4.71 -8.55 -9.02
CA SER A 335 -4.46 -7.75 -10.23
C SER A 335 -3.10 -8.01 -10.87
N LYS A 336 -2.22 -8.79 -10.21
CA LYS A 336 -0.87 -9.09 -10.68
C LYS A 336 -0.58 -10.59 -10.62
N ASN A 337 0.41 -11.01 -11.38
CA ASN A 337 0.90 -12.39 -11.45
C ASN A 337 2.44 -12.41 -11.36
N ARG A 338 3.03 -13.60 -11.49
CA ARG A 338 4.48 -13.78 -11.39
C ARG A 338 5.23 -13.10 -12.53
N GLU A 339 4.72 -13.16 -13.75
CA GLU A 339 5.33 -12.53 -14.92
C GLU A 339 5.45 -11.01 -14.72
N ASN A 340 4.46 -10.37 -14.10
CA ASN A 340 4.51 -8.94 -13.79
C ASN A 340 5.65 -8.58 -12.81
N VAL A 341 5.99 -9.48 -11.88
CA VAL A 341 7.14 -9.26 -10.97
C VAL A 341 8.45 -9.25 -11.75
N GLU A 342 8.63 -10.21 -12.67
CA GLU A 342 9.84 -10.32 -13.46
C GLU A 342 10.01 -9.14 -14.45
N GLU A 343 8.91 -8.68 -15.07
CA GLU A 343 8.90 -7.49 -15.94
C GLU A 343 9.26 -6.22 -15.15
N LEU A 344 8.69 -6.06 -13.95
CA LEU A 344 8.98 -4.93 -13.09
C LEU A 344 10.43 -4.96 -12.62
N ALA A 345 10.97 -6.10 -12.25
CA ALA A 345 12.37 -6.23 -11.84
C ALA A 345 13.34 -5.79 -12.97
N LYS A 346 13.06 -6.13 -14.22
CA LYS A 346 13.85 -5.65 -15.37
C LYS A 346 13.76 -4.13 -15.52
N LEU A 347 12.54 -3.57 -15.50
CA LEU A 347 12.32 -2.14 -15.58
C LEU A 347 13.04 -1.38 -14.46
N GLN A 348 13.01 -1.90 -13.25
CA GLN A 348 13.66 -1.31 -12.09
C GLN A 348 15.18 -1.26 -12.25
N LEU A 349 15.79 -2.32 -12.77
CA LEU A 349 17.23 -2.37 -13.05
C LEU A 349 17.62 -1.36 -14.14
N GLU A 350 16.82 -1.21 -15.20
CA GLU A 350 17.02 -0.19 -16.22
C GLU A 350 16.99 1.24 -15.63
N ILE A 351 16.00 1.52 -14.77
CA ILE A 351 15.87 2.82 -14.09
C ILE A 351 17.06 3.08 -13.18
N LEU A 352 17.47 2.09 -12.38
CA LEU A 352 18.60 2.20 -11.46
C LEU A 352 19.91 2.47 -12.20
N ASN A 353 20.17 1.78 -13.30
CA ASN A 353 21.34 2.01 -14.15
C ASN A 353 21.34 3.42 -14.77
N SER A 354 20.19 3.86 -15.28
CA SER A 354 20.06 5.22 -15.83
C SER A 354 20.28 6.30 -14.77
N ALA A 355 19.82 6.09 -13.55
CA ALA A 355 20.07 6.97 -12.40
C ALA A 355 21.57 7.01 -12.01
N ALA A 356 22.23 5.86 -12.01
CA ALA A 356 23.64 5.72 -11.66
C ALA A 356 24.58 6.51 -12.63
N ASP A 357 24.21 6.60 -13.91
CA ASP A 357 24.97 7.33 -14.92
C ASP A 357 25.04 8.84 -14.64
N ILE A 358 24.00 9.40 -14.01
CA ILE A 358 23.89 10.84 -13.73
C ILE A 358 24.18 11.21 -12.28
N LEU A 359 24.54 10.25 -11.44
CA LEU A 359 25.03 10.53 -10.11
C LEU A 359 26.48 11.04 -10.20
N LYS A 360 26.80 12.13 -9.49
CA LYS A 360 28.16 12.63 -9.33
C LYS A 360 29.05 11.58 -8.68
N ASP A 361 30.35 11.64 -8.93
CA ASP A 361 31.33 10.86 -8.19
C ASP A 361 31.28 11.31 -6.71
N GLY A 362 31.33 10.38 -5.78
CA GLY A 362 31.08 10.62 -4.35
C GLY A 362 29.60 10.79 -3.96
N GLY A 363 28.67 10.88 -4.93
CA GLY A 363 27.25 11.03 -4.70
C GLY A 363 26.57 9.79 -4.09
N GLU A 364 25.39 9.98 -3.53
CA GLU A 364 24.63 8.94 -2.86
C GLU A 364 23.27 8.70 -3.54
N LEU A 365 22.84 7.44 -3.52
CA LEU A 365 21.59 6.99 -4.11
C LEU A 365 20.85 6.10 -3.12
N ILE A 366 19.55 6.32 -2.97
CA ILE A 366 18.65 5.37 -2.29
C ILE A 366 17.83 4.63 -3.35
N TYR A 367 17.87 3.31 -3.33
CA TYR A 367 16.90 2.48 -4.03
C TYR A 367 15.85 1.99 -3.04
N SER A 368 14.57 2.09 -3.41
CA SER A 368 13.47 1.65 -2.56
C SER A 368 12.31 1.07 -3.34
N THR A 369 11.61 0.12 -2.70
CA THR A 369 10.39 -0.52 -3.22
C THR A 369 9.38 -0.74 -2.10
N CYS A 370 8.09 -0.66 -2.42
CA CYS A 370 7.01 -1.06 -1.54
C CYS A 370 6.60 -2.53 -1.77
N THR A 371 7.57 -3.41 -2.01
CA THR A 371 7.33 -4.84 -2.21
C THR A 371 8.23 -5.71 -1.33
N ILE A 372 7.91 -7.00 -1.28
CA ILE A 372 8.61 -7.98 -0.45
C ILE A 372 9.36 -9.03 -1.26
N THR A 373 9.28 -8.99 -2.59
CA THR A 373 9.87 -10.00 -3.48
C THR A 373 11.37 -9.78 -3.63
N ASP A 374 12.16 -10.85 -3.49
CA ASP A 374 13.62 -10.77 -3.65
C ASP A 374 14.01 -10.41 -5.09
N GLU A 375 13.18 -10.79 -6.07
CA GLU A 375 13.40 -10.48 -7.48
C GLU A 375 13.48 -8.97 -7.74
N GLU A 376 12.64 -8.19 -7.04
CA GLU A 376 12.59 -6.72 -7.18
C GLU A 376 13.55 -6.00 -6.21
N ASN A 377 14.06 -6.70 -5.20
CA ASN A 377 14.88 -6.15 -4.12
C ASN A 377 16.34 -6.64 -4.23
N THR A 378 16.74 -7.57 -3.35
CA THR A 378 18.11 -8.06 -3.21
C THR A 378 18.71 -8.57 -4.52
N ASN A 379 17.93 -9.29 -5.35
CA ASN A 379 18.43 -9.83 -6.62
C ASN A 379 18.72 -8.71 -7.64
N ASN A 380 17.91 -7.66 -7.69
CA ASN A 380 18.17 -6.51 -8.54
C ASN A 380 19.42 -5.74 -8.11
N ILE A 381 19.57 -5.51 -6.81
CA ILE A 381 20.75 -4.82 -6.27
C ILE A 381 22.01 -5.66 -6.49
N LYS A 382 21.93 -6.98 -6.35
CA LYS A 382 23.06 -7.87 -6.65
C LYS A 382 23.53 -7.73 -8.10
N LYS A 383 22.59 -7.80 -9.07
CA LYS A 383 22.91 -7.60 -10.48
C LYS A 383 23.53 -6.22 -10.74
N PHE A 384 22.93 -5.17 -10.16
CA PHE A 384 23.47 -3.83 -10.28
C PHE A 384 24.90 -3.72 -9.78
N LEU A 385 25.23 -4.25 -8.60
CA LEU A 385 26.58 -4.21 -8.01
C LEU A 385 27.59 -5.12 -8.76
N GLU A 386 27.11 -6.15 -9.46
CA GLU A 386 27.93 -6.96 -10.35
C GLU A 386 28.37 -6.19 -11.59
N GLU A 387 27.51 -5.32 -12.13
CA GLU A 387 27.75 -4.50 -13.33
C GLU A 387 28.46 -3.17 -12.99
N ARG A 388 28.20 -2.60 -11.83
CA ARG A 388 28.61 -1.23 -11.43
C ARG A 388 29.54 -1.28 -10.22
N LYS A 389 30.81 -1.69 -10.46
CA LYS A 389 31.82 -1.91 -9.42
C LYS A 389 32.25 -0.62 -8.69
N GLU A 390 31.94 0.54 -9.25
CA GLU A 390 32.16 1.85 -8.64
C GLU A 390 31.19 2.15 -7.50
N PHE A 391 30.12 1.35 -7.30
CA PHE A 391 29.17 1.55 -6.21
C PHE A 391 29.48 0.66 -5.00
N LYS A 392 29.26 1.21 -3.80
CA LYS A 392 29.35 0.50 -2.52
C LYS A 392 28.06 0.73 -1.74
N VAL A 393 27.70 -0.26 -0.92
CA VAL A 393 26.57 -0.15 0.01
C VAL A 393 26.99 0.66 1.22
N GLU A 394 26.16 1.62 1.61
CA GLU A 394 26.35 2.47 2.78
C GLU A 394 25.35 2.12 3.88
N LYS A 395 25.70 2.50 5.11
CA LYS A 395 24.87 2.24 6.29
C LYS A 395 23.58 3.07 6.26
N LEU A 396 22.48 2.41 6.63
CA LEU A 396 21.18 3.03 6.80
C LEU A 396 20.95 3.50 8.25
N TYR A 397 20.23 4.59 8.39
CA TYR A 397 19.59 4.99 9.65
C TYR A 397 18.25 4.25 9.79
N ILE A 398 18.17 3.33 10.74
CA ILE A 398 16.94 2.62 11.08
C ILE A 398 16.66 2.84 12.58
N PRO A 399 15.53 3.48 12.92
CA PRO A 399 15.14 3.66 14.33
C PRO A 399 14.99 2.31 15.05
N LYS A 400 15.40 2.24 16.32
CA LYS A 400 15.38 0.98 17.11
C LYS A 400 14.00 0.32 17.23
N ASN A 401 12.93 1.09 17.11
CA ASN A 401 11.56 0.61 17.17
C ASN A 401 10.96 0.25 15.81
N VAL A 402 11.77 0.20 14.74
CA VAL A 402 11.41 -0.33 13.42
C VAL A 402 11.94 -1.74 13.31
N LEU A 403 11.04 -2.69 13.06
CA LEU A 403 11.38 -4.11 12.96
C LEU A 403 11.57 -4.54 11.51
N GLY A 404 12.57 -5.39 11.30
CA GLY A 404 12.94 -5.89 9.98
C GLY A 404 14.26 -6.62 10.02
N ASP A 405 14.78 -6.97 8.85
CA ASP A 405 16.05 -7.67 8.71
C ASP A 405 16.90 -7.00 7.63
N TYR A 406 18.21 -7.04 7.82
CA TYR A 406 19.17 -6.73 6.77
C TYR A 406 19.31 -7.93 5.84
N ASP A 407 19.34 -7.69 4.54
CA ASP A 407 19.69 -8.71 3.57
C ASP A 407 21.22 -8.93 3.51
N SER A 408 21.66 -9.87 2.67
CA SER A 408 23.08 -10.22 2.52
C SER A 408 23.95 -9.10 1.94
N LEU A 409 23.33 -8.05 1.38
CA LEU A 409 24.01 -6.91 0.76
C LEU A 409 24.02 -5.68 1.66
N GLY A 410 23.26 -5.66 2.75
CA GLY A 410 23.12 -4.52 3.65
C GLY A 410 21.88 -3.66 3.40
N GLY A 411 20.98 -4.10 2.51
CA GLY A 411 19.64 -3.52 2.36
C GLY A 411 18.74 -3.89 3.53
N PHE A 412 17.84 -3.01 3.94
CA PHE A 412 16.92 -3.24 5.05
C PHE A 412 15.51 -3.57 4.55
N CYS A 413 15.01 -4.73 4.96
CA CYS A 413 13.67 -5.23 4.67
C CYS A 413 12.77 -4.99 5.89
N ILE A 414 11.86 -4.02 5.83
CA ILE A 414 10.72 -3.93 6.75
C ILE A 414 9.76 -5.05 6.34
N ASN A 415 9.60 -6.05 7.19
CA ASN A 415 8.90 -7.29 6.83
C ASN A 415 7.80 -7.66 7.83
N TYR A 416 7.37 -8.92 7.83
CA TYR A 416 6.27 -9.42 8.66
C TYR A 416 6.45 -9.22 10.18
N LYS A 417 7.67 -8.98 10.66
CA LYS A 417 7.95 -8.67 12.06
C LYS A 417 7.41 -7.30 12.44
N GLU A 418 7.27 -6.40 11.45
CA GLU A 418 6.71 -5.08 11.63
C GLU A 418 5.20 -5.11 11.35
N GLU A 419 4.41 -5.03 12.43
CA GLU A 419 2.97 -5.22 12.35
C GLU A 419 2.19 -3.96 12.01
N ILE A 420 2.78 -2.79 12.09
CA ILE A 420 2.11 -1.48 11.96
C ILE A 420 2.46 -0.79 10.66
N MET A 421 3.74 -0.76 10.28
CA MET A 421 4.24 -0.14 9.07
C MET A 421 3.97 -1.01 7.83
N ASP A 422 4.00 -0.41 6.66
CA ASP A 422 4.02 -1.15 5.39
C ASP A 422 5.35 -1.90 5.24
N ASN A 423 5.30 -3.08 4.62
CA ASN A 423 6.52 -3.80 4.28
C ASN A 423 7.22 -3.07 3.13
N PHE A 424 8.54 -2.95 3.23
CA PHE A 424 9.31 -2.07 2.37
C PHE A 424 10.77 -2.50 2.28
N TYR A 425 11.43 -2.18 1.18
CA TYR A 425 12.86 -2.39 1.02
C TYR A 425 13.58 -1.08 0.80
N ILE A 426 14.73 -0.90 1.45
CA ILE A 426 15.57 0.29 1.35
C ILE A 426 17.03 -0.14 1.30
N ILE A 427 17.79 0.41 0.35
CA ILE A 427 19.25 0.30 0.34
C ILE A 427 19.88 1.62 -0.07
N LYS A 428 21.00 1.97 0.58
CA LYS A 428 21.80 3.17 0.27
C LYS A 428 23.06 2.76 -0.46
N LEU A 429 23.29 3.40 -1.59
CA LEU A 429 24.44 3.16 -2.44
C LEU A 429 25.26 4.47 -2.60
N LYS A 430 26.57 4.36 -2.56
CA LYS A 430 27.50 5.49 -2.80
C LYS A 430 28.38 5.19 -3.99
N LYS A 431 28.51 6.15 -4.89
CA LYS A 431 29.42 6.09 -6.01
C LYS A 431 30.84 6.45 -5.56
N GLY A 432 31.82 5.66 -5.94
CA GLY A 432 33.23 5.97 -5.68
C GLY A 432 33.67 7.28 -6.29
N GLU A 433 34.65 7.93 -5.67
CA GLU A 433 35.34 9.07 -6.27
C GLU A 433 36.28 8.57 -7.37
N LYS A 434 36.33 9.27 -8.50
CA LYS A 434 37.39 9.01 -9.47
C LYS A 434 38.69 9.59 -8.90
N CYS A 435 39.68 8.70 -8.72
CA CYS A 435 41.05 9.12 -8.42
C CYS A 435 41.64 9.94 -9.58
#